data_f57bba1bee7b8e8764e519a7fc0c92a5
#
_entry.id   f57bba1bee7b8e8764e519a7fc0c92a5
#
_cell.length_a   1.000
_cell.length_b   1.000
_cell.length_c   1.000
_cell.angle_alpha   90.00
_cell.angle_beta   90.00
_cell.angle_gamma   90.00
#
_symmetry.space_group_name_H-M   'P 1'
#
loop_
_entity.id
_entity.type
_entity.pdbx_description
1 polymer ?
#
loop_
_entity_poly.entity_id
_entity_poly.type
_entity_poly.pdbx_seq_one_letter_code
_entity_poly.pdbx_strand_id
1 'polypeptide(L)'
;MKLCIIGTGYVGLVTAACFAEMGNNVVCVDVNPKIVEKLKAGHVHIFEPGLDDLVLRNSRDGRLGFTTSLQEGLNNAECVFICVGTPPLPDGSCDLEFVRQAAKDIGKYMNTNLVVIDKSTVPVGTADMVRGLIANELAKRGSTLSFEVVSNPEFLKEGDAISDFMKPDRVIIGTNSPEAAGIMRELYAPFARTRDKIIVMGIRSAEMTKYAANCMLATKISFINEIATICEQVGADVRDVRTGIGSDTRIGYQFIYPGPGYGGSCFPKDVKALIQTAESAQVEPILLNAVEAVNRRQKRHMAEIIERYFSHQGGVDNKILAVWGLAFKANTDDMREAAAIDIIRALTEKGMKIRAFDPVAAENAKKLFADNKNVEIVDNQYEICKDADGLLVLTEWNQFRNPDFARVKELLKAPLLFDARNLYSPLAMANRGFAYFCIGRRPEMPDK
;
A
#
# COMPACT_ATOMS: atom_id res chain seq x y z
N MET A 1 9.22 -5.07 -27.50
CA MET A 1 10.52 -5.16 -26.82
C MET A 1 10.60 -6.47 -26.03
N LYS A 2 11.80 -6.96 -25.72
CA LYS A 2 12.05 -8.08 -24.83
C LYS A 2 12.46 -7.54 -23.46
N LEU A 3 11.69 -7.87 -22.43
CA LEU A 3 11.85 -7.35 -21.08
C LEU A 3 12.13 -8.49 -20.09
N CYS A 4 13.04 -8.25 -19.17
CA CYS A 4 13.26 -9.09 -18.00
C CYS A 4 12.77 -8.34 -16.74
N ILE A 5 11.95 -8.98 -15.91
CA ILE A 5 11.48 -8.40 -14.64
C ILE A 5 12.01 -9.27 -13.50
N ILE A 6 12.86 -8.71 -12.64
CA ILE A 6 13.43 -9.40 -11.48
C ILE A 6 12.57 -9.10 -10.25
N GLY A 7 11.97 -10.13 -9.69
CA GLY A 7 11.00 -10.08 -8.60
C GLY A 7 9.57 -10.13 -9.11
N THR A 8 8.78 -11.07 -8.58
CA THR A 8 7.35 -11.25 -8.90
C THR A 8 6.45 -10.85 -7.73
N GLY A 9 6.93 -9.96 -6.89
CA GLY A 9 6.08 -9.29 -5.90
C GLY A 9 5.05 -8.37 -6.56
N TYR A 10 4.35 -7.58 -5.75
CA TYR A 10 3.25 -6.74 -6.20
C TYR A 10 3.64 -5.85 -7.40
N VAL A 11 4.70 -5.05 -7.26
CA VAL A 11 5.16 -4.13 -8.30
C VAL A 11 5.63 -4.88 -9.56
N GLY A 12 6.42 -5.93 -9.38
CA GLY A 12 7.00 -6.66 -10.51
C GLY A 12 5.97 -7.40 -11.34
N LEU A 13 5.03 -8.11 -10.69
CA LEU A 13 4.03 -8.90 -11.43
C LEU A 13 3.00 -8.00 -12.15
N VAL A 14 2.55 -6.91 -11.51
CA VAL A 14 1.67 -5.92 -12.17
C VAL A 14 2.39 -5.27 -13.35
N THR A 15 3.65 -4.83 -13.16
CA THR A 15 4.47 -4.25 -14.22
C THR A 15 4.62 -5.20 -15.41
N ALA A 16 4.95 -6.46 -15.14
CA ALA A 16 5.14 -7.49 -16.15
C ALA A 16 3.85 -7.76 -16.95
N ALA A 17 2.75 -7.95 -16.24
CA ALA A 17 1.45 -8.23 -16.86
C ALA A 17 0.96 -7.07 -17.73
N CYS A 18 1.13 -5.82 -17.26
CA CYS A 18 0.74 -4.63 -18.02
C CYS A 18 1.63 -4.39 -19.25
N PHE A 19 2.93 -4.62 -19.17
CA PHE A 19 3.81 -4.55 -20.34
C PHE A 19 3.51 -5.65 -21.35
N ALA A 20 3.26 -6.88 -20.89
CA ALA A 20 2.86 -7.99 -21.76
C ALA A 20 1.54 -7.69 -22.49
N GLU A 21 0.58 -7.08 -21.82
CA GLU A 21 -0.70 -6.64 -22.41
C GLU A 21 -0.52 -5.62 -23.53
N MET A 22 0.52 -4.79 -23.46
CA MET A 22 0.88 -3.85 -24.53
C MET A 22 1.74 -4.48 -25.64
N GLY A 23 1.87 -5.80 -25.67
CA GLY A 23 2.54 -6.54 -26.76
C GLY A 23 4.04 -6.75 -26.56
N ASN A 24 4.59 -6.48 -25.38
CA ASN A 24 6.00 -6.80 -25.08
C ASN A 24 6.14 -8.29 -24.74
N ASN A 25 7.31 -8.87 -25.03
CA ASN A 25 7.70 -10.19 -24.55
C ASN A 25 8.39 -10.05 -23.19
N VAL A 26 7.77 -10.55 -22.15
CA VAL A 26 8.21 -10.34 -20.76
C VAL A 26 8.56 -11.67 -20.11
N VAL A 27 9.76 -11.78 -19.55
CA VAL A 27 10.17 -12.90 -18.71
C VAL A 27 10.35 -12.39 -17.27
N CYS A 28 9.57 -12.96 -16.36
CA CYS A 28 9.68 -12.71 -14.94
C CYS A 28 10.63 -13.70 -14.30
N VAL A 29 11.53 -13.20 -13.46
CA VAL A 29 12.49 -14.01 -12.72
C VAL A 29 12.20 -13.86 -11.22
N ASP A 30 12.03 -14.97 -10.53
CA ASP A 30 11.89 -14.98 -9.07
C ASP A 30 12.74 -16.09 -8.47
N VAL A 31 13.38 -15.82 -7.34
CA VAL A 31 14.24 -16.77 -6.65
C VAL A 31 13.46 -17.90 -5.96
N ASN A 32 12.16 -17.71 -5.75
CA ASN A 32 11.31 -18.69 -5.08
C ASN A 32 10.65 -19.65 -6.10
N PRO A 33 11.12 -20.93 -6.18
CA PRO A 33 10.60 -21.87 -7.15
C PRO A 33 9.09 -22.15 -6.96
N LYS A 34 8.58 -22.11 -5.73
CA LYS A 34 7.16 -22.34 -5.46
C LYS A 34 6.27 -21.24 -6.03
N ILE A 35 6.75 -19.98 -6.03
CA ILE A 35 6.05 -18.85 -6.65
C ILE A 35 6.05 -19.04 -8.17
N VAL A 36 7.20 -19.35 -8.76
CA VAL A 36 7.35 -19.57 -10.21
C VAL A 36 6.46 -20.71 -10.68
N GLU A 37 6.42 -21.84 -9.96
CA GLU A 37 5.53 -22.98 -10.27
C GLU A 37 4.06 -22.59 -10.23
N LYS A 38 3.60 -21.85 -9.22
CA LYS A 38 2.23 -21.36 -9.11
C LYS A 38 1.88 -20.45 -10.30
N LEU A 39 2.76 -19.49 -10.63
CA LEU A 39 2.55 -18.56 -11.74
C LEU A 39 2.52 -19.29 -13.09
N LYS A 40 3.39 -20.29 -13.32
CA LYS A 40 3.34 -21.17 -14.51
C LYS A 40 2.05 -21.97 -14.61
N ALA A 41 1.46 -22.34 -13.47
CA ALA A 41 0.16 -23.01 -13.41
C ALA A 41 -1.03 -22.04 -13.53
N GLY A 42 -0.78 -20.71 -13.69
CA GLY A 42 -1.81 -19.69 -13.80
C GLY A 42 -2.38 -19.20 -12.46
N HIS A 43 -1.72 -19.51 -11.35
CA HIS A 43 -2.15 -19.07 -10.02
C HIS A 43 -1.33 -17.86 -9.54
N VAL A 44 -1.97 -16.72 -9.43
CA VAL A 44 -1.38 -15.50 -8.88
C VAL A 44 -1.37 -15.56 -7.35
N HIS A 45 -0.26 -15.18 -6.74
CA HIS A 45 -0.05 -15.29 -5.29
C HIS A 45 -0.24 -13.96 -4.54
N ILE A 46 -0.60 -12.91 -5.24
CA ILE A 46 -0.93 -11.59 -4.69
C ILE A 46 -2.36 -11.24 -5.04
N PHE A 47 -3.04 -10.50 -4.17
CA PHE A 47 -4.39 -10.04 -4.45
C PHE A 47 -4.36 -8.66 -5.12
N GLU A 48 -4.78 -8.60 -6.38
CA GLU A 48 -5.02 -7.36 -7.13
C GLU A 48 -6.17 -7.61 -8.10
N PRO A 49 -7.25 -6.83 -8.04
CA PRO A 49 -8.41 -7.03 -8.92
C PRO A 49 -8.05 -7.07 -10.41
N GLY A 50 -8.38 -8.16 -11.09
CA GLY A 50 -8.15 -8.34 -12.53
C GLY A 50 -6.74 -8.81 -12.91
N LEU A 51 -5.82 -8.99 -11.98
CA LEU A 51 -4.46 -9.43 -12.27
C LEU A 51 -4.40 -10.89 -12.73
N ASP A 52 -5.21 -11.78 -12.13
CA ASP A 52 -5.29 -13.19 -12.52
C ASP A 52 -5.61 -13.35 -13.99
N ASP A 53 -6.66 -12.66 -14.47
CA ASP A 53 -7.09 -12.70 -15.88
C ASP A 53 -6.00 -12.16 -16.81
N LEU A 54 -5.33 -11.09 -16.40
CA LEU A 54 -4.27 -10.44 -17.17
C LEU A 54 -3.05 -11.35 -17.31
N VAL A 55 -2.61 -11.96 -16.22
CA VAL A 55 -1.50 -12.92 -16.20
C VAL A 55 -1.83 -14.16 -17.04
N LEU A 56 -3.00 -14.74 -16.83
CA LEU A 56 -3.42 -15.96 -17.53
C LEU A 56 -3.50 -15.77 -19.03
N ARG A 57 -4.13 -14.67 -19.49
CA ARG A 57 -4.24 -14.31 -20.91
C ARG A 57 -2.87 -14.14 -21.57
N ASN A 58 -2.00 -13.33 -20.98
CA ASN A 58 -0.69 -13.05 -21.56
C ASN A 58 0.26 -14.25 -21.51
N SER A 59 0.13 -15.12 -20.50
CA SER A 59 0.88 -16.39 -20.47
C SER A 59 0.44 -17.34 -21.58
N ARG A 60 -0.86 -17.46 -21.84
CA ARG A 60 -1.40 -18.28 -22.95
C ARG A 60 -0.96 -17.78 -24.32
N ASP A 61 -0.89 -16.46 -24.47
CA ASP A 61 -0.45 -15.83 -25.72
C ASP A 61 1.09 -15.86 -25.91
N GLY A 62 1.83 -16.43 -24.96
CA GLY A 62 3.29 -16.54 -25.00
C GLY A 62 4.04 -15.23 -24.80
N ARG A 63 3.35 -14.16 -24.36
CA ARG A 63 3.97 -12.87 -24.08
C ARG A 63 4.49 -12.72 -22.66
N LEU A 64 4.06 -13.56 -21.73
CA LEU A 64 4.48 -13.53 -20.32
C LEU A 64 4.97 -14.91 -19.90
N GLY A 65 6.24 -14.99 -19.50
CA GLY A 65 6.87 -16.20 -19.00
C GLY A 65 7.46 -16.03 -17.60
N PHE A 66 7.69 -17.15 -16.91
CA PHE A 66 8.22 -17.17 -15.55
C PHE A 66 9.36 -18.17 -15.43
N THR A 67 10.45 -17.81 -14.74
CA THR A 67 11.61 -18.68 -14.53
C THR A 67 12.30 -18.37 -13.20
N THR A 68 13.08 -19.31 -12.69
CA THR A 68 14.02 -19.07 -11.58
C THR A 68 15.41 -18.70 -12.07
N SER A 69 15.68 -18.81 -13.38
CA SER A 69 16.98 -18.55 -13.99
C SER A 69 17.09 -17.13 -14.50
N LEU A 70 17.90 -16.30 -13.86
CA LEU A 70 18.17 -14.95 -14.36
C LEU A 70 18.87 -14.97 -15.72
N GLN A 71 19.75 -15.96 -15.97
CA GLN A 71 20.39 -16.11 -17.27
C GLN A 71 19.38 -16.34 -18.41
N GLU A 72 18.32 -17.10 -18.15
CA GLU A 72 17.21 -17.29 -19.08
C GLU A 72 16.42 -15.98 -19.27
N GLY A 73 16.12 -15.29 -18.17
CA GLY A 73 15.40 -14.01 -18.21
C GLY A 73 16.12 -12.90 -18.97
N LEU A 74 17.45 -12.86 -18.86
CA LEU A 74 18.28 -11.87 -19.55
C LEU A 74 18.61 -12.23 -21.01
N ASN A 75 18.23 -13.42 -21.46
CA ASN A 75 18.59 -13.88 -22.82
C ASN A 75 17.94 -13.00 -23.92
N ASN A 76 18.77 -12.20 -24.57
CA ASN A 76 18.35 -11.18 -25.56
C ASN A 76 17.37 -10.14 -25.01
N ALA A 77 17.38 -9.86 -23.70
CA ALA A 77 16.63 -8.75 -23.13
C ALA A 77 17.20 -7.40 -23.61
N GLU A 78 16.32 -6.45 -23.85
CA GLU A 78 16.66 -5.06 -24.15
C GLU A 78 16.63 -4.20 -22.88
N CYS A 79 15.68 -4.53 -21.99
CA CYS A 79 15.52 -3.87 -20.69
C CYS A 79 15.40 -4.90 -19.59
N VAL A 80 16.00 -4.61 -18.42
CA VAL A 80 15.81 -5.39 -17.21
C VAL A 80 15.32 -4.48 -16.08
N PHE A 81 14.22 -4.87 -15.45
CA PHE A 81 13.61 -4.15 -14.32
C PHE A 81 13.97 -4.83 -13.01
N ILE A 82 14.50 -4.07 -12.06
CA ILE A 82 14.69 -4.50 -10.68
C ILE A 82 13.41 -4.12 -9.91
N CYS A 83 12.60 -5.13 -9.55
CA CYS A 83 11.33 -4.99 -8.85
C CYS A 83 11.32 -5.81 -7.55
N VAL A 84 12.47 -5.91 -6.89
CA VAL A 84 12.64 -6.67 -5.66
C VAL A 84 12.17 -5.90 -4.43
N GLY A 85 11.86 -6.63 -3.34
CA GLY A 85 11.46 -6.02 -2.08
C GLY A 85 12.60 -5.22 -1.44
N THR A 86 12.24 -4.13 -0.78
CA THR A 86 13.12 -3.27 0.01
C THR A 86 12.53 -3.12 1.41
N PRO A 87 12.56 -4.17 2.26
CA PRO A 87 11.95 -4.12 3.58
C PRO A 87 12.66 -3.10 4.49
N PRO A 88 11.95 -2.56 5.50
CA PRO A 88 12.59 -1.68 6.47
C PRO A 88 13.51 -2.47 7.41
N LEU A 89 14.66 -1.89 7.73
CA LEU A 89 15.52 -2.32 8.83
C LEU A 89 15.00 -1.77 10.18
N PRO A 90 15.48 -2.29 11.32
CA PRO A 90 15.03 -1.82 12.65
C PRO A 90 15.24 -0.32 12.90
N ASP A 91 16.23 0.30 12.27
CA ASP A 91 16.49 1.73 12.33
C ASP A 91 15.62 2.57 11.40
N GLY A 92 14.75 1.93 10.60
CA GLY A 92 13.88 2.57 9.63
C GLY A 92 14.49 2.76 8.24
N SER A 93 15.78 2.46 8.05
CA SER A 93 16.41 2.47 6.73
C SER A 93 15.91 1.32 5.84
N CYS A 94 16.22 1.39 4.53
CA CYS A 94 15.87 0.33 3.59
C CYS A 94 16.94 -0.76 3.54
N ASP A 95 16.53 -2.02 3.64
CA ASP A 95 17.38 -3.15 3.27
C ASP A 95 17.50 -3.23 1.73
N LEU A 96 18.71 -3.06 1.23
CA LEU A 96 19.03 -3.10 -0.20
C LEU A 96 19.70 -4.42 -0.64
N GLU A 97 19.75 -5.45 0.20
CA GLU A 97 20.49 -6.67 -0.14
C GLU A 97 19.93 -7.34 -1.40
N PHE A 98 18.62 -7.40 -1.56
CA PHE A 98 18.02 -7.95 -2.79
C PHE A 98 18.35 -7.11 -4.03
N VAL A 99 18.41 -5.79 -3.91
CA VAL A 99 18.83 -4.90 -5.02
C VAL A 99 20.31 -5.11 -5.37
N ARG A 100 21.18 -5.22 -4.35
CA ARG A 100 22.62 -5.50 -4.53
C ARG A 100 22.84 -6.84 -5.23
N GLN A 101 22.12 -7.87 -4.79
CA GLN A 101 22.24 -9.19 -5.40
C GLN A 101 21.74 -9.20 -6.83
N ALA A 102 20.60 -8.57 -7.12
CA ALA A 102 20.08 -8.43 -8.48
C ALA A 102 21.11 -7.72 -9.40
N ALA A 103 21.70 -6.61 -8.93
CA ALA A 103 22.70 -5.87 -9.69
C ALA A 103 23.95 -6.72 -10.00
N LYS A 104 24.49 -7.45 -9.01
CA LYS A 104 25.62 -8.38 -9.22
C LYS A 104 25.26 -9.47 -10.23
N ASP A 105 24.09 -10.08 -10.11
CA ASP A 105 23.68 -11.15 -10.99
C ASP A 105 23.39 -10.65 -12.42
N ILE A 106 22.84 -9.44 -12.59
CA ILE A 106 22.75 -8.79 -13.91
C ILE A 106 24.15 -8.68 -14.54
N GLY A 107 25.12 -8.10 -13.83
CA GLY A 107 26.49 -7.95 -14.32
C GLY A 107 27.17 -9.27 -14.66
N LYS A 108 26.85 -10.35 -13.90
CA LYS A 108 27.38 -11.70 -14.12
C LYS A 108 26.78 -12.38 -15.36
N TYR A 109 25.48 -12.20 -15.62
CA TYR A 109 24.75 -13.02 -16.60
C TYR A 109 24.31 -12.27 -17.85
N MET A 110 24.34 -10.91 -17.89
CA MET A 110 23.97 -10.17 -19.10
C MET A 110 24.84 -10.57 -20.30
N ASN A 111 24.19 -10.78 -21.44
CA ASN A 111 24.83 -11.21 -22.68
C ASN A 111 24.61 -10.25 -23.86
N THR A 112 23.89 -9.15 -23.61
CA THR A 112 23.64 -8.04 -24.55
C THR A 112 23.82 -6.72 -23.82
N ASN A 113 23.92 -5.60 -24.56
CA ASN A 113 23.79 -4.28 -23.98
C ASN A 113 22.40 -4.11 -23.40
N LEU A 114 22.27 -3.48 -22.21
CA LEU A 114 21.02 -3.41 -21.46
C LEU A 114 20.71 -2.00 -20.96
N VAL A 115 19.42 -1.68 -20.90
CA VAL A 115 18.93 -0.65 -19.99
C VAL A 115 18.47 -1.36 -18.71
N VAL A 116 19.12 -1.02 -17.60
CA VAL A 116 18.81 -1.54 -16.25
C VAL A 116 17.94 -0.53 -15.53
N ILE A 117 16.73 -0.92 -15.21
CA ILE A 117 15.71 -0.03 -14.65
C ILE A 117 15.49 -0.39 -13.19
N ASP A 118 15.86 0.50 -12.27
CA ASP A 118 15.47 0.37 -10.87
C ASP A 118 14.06 0.91 -10.68
N LYS A 119 13.14 -0.02 -10.43
CA LYS A 119 11.72 0.27 -10.19
C LYS A 119 11.35 0.08 -8.72
N SER A 120 12.15 -0.61 -7.94
CA SER A 120 12.02 -0.71 -6.49
C SER A 120 12.07 0.68 -5.84
N THR A 121 11.33 0.87 -4.74
CA THR A 121 11.44 2.10 -3.95
C THR A 121 12.73 2.04 -3.13
N VAL A 122 13.69 2.88 -3.48
CA VAL A 122 15.07 2.86 -2.96
C VAL A 122 15.55 4.24 -2.55
N PRO A 123 16.46 4.36 -1.58
CA PRO A 123 17.10 5.62 -1.19
C PRO A 123 17.88 6.27 -2.32
N VAL A 124 18.03 7.58 -2.22
CA VAL A 124 18.81 8.38 -3.19
C VAL A 124 20.26 7.90 -3.23
N GLY A 125 20.77 7.67 -4.44
CA GLY A 125 22.12 7.13 -4.70
C GLY A 125 22.15 5.62 -4.94
N THR A 126 21.02 4.93 -4.88
CA THR A 126 20.97 3.48 -5.14
C THR A 126 21.33 3.14 -6.58
N ALA A 127 20.90 3.93 -7.55
CA ALA A 127 21.28 3.72 -8.97
C ALA A 127 22.80 3.84 -9.19
N ASP A 128 23.49 4.70 -8.46
CA ASP A 128 24.96 4.80 -8.51
C ASP A 128 25.60 3.50 -7.98
N MET A 129 25.07 2.94 -6.90
CA MET A 129 25.50 1.65 -6.34
C MET A 129 25.24 0.50 -7.32
N VAL A 130 24.05 0.43 -7.93
CA VAL A 130 23.69 -0.58 -8.93
C VAL A 130 24.67 -0.52 -10.12
N ARG A 131 24.96 0.69 -10.63
CA ARG A 131 25.93 0.92 -11.70
C ARG A 131 27.31 0.37 -11.33
N GLY A 132 27.79 0.68 -10.13
CA GLY A 132 29.09 0.21 -9.65
C GLY A 132 29.19 -1.31 -9.54
N LEU A 133 28.15 -1.96 -9.04
CA LEU A 133 28.11 -3.42 -8.90
C LEU A 133 28.10 -4.13 -10.24
N ILE A 134 27.30 -3.66 -11.20
CA ILE A 134 27.24 -4.24 -12.56
C ILE A 134 28.60 -4.05 -13.25
N ALA A 135 29.17 -2.84 -13.22
CA ALA A 135 30.47 -2.56 -13.84
C ALA A 135 31.59 -3.44 -13.28
N ASN A 136 31.60 -3.67 -11.97
CA ASN A 136 32.57 -4.56 -11.33
C ASN A 136 32.46 -6.02 -11.82
N GLU A 137 31.22 -6.55 -11.97
CA GLU A 137 31.05 -7.91 -12.47
C GLU A 137 31.42 -8.05 -13.95
N LEU A 138 31.12 -7.03 -14.78
CA LEU A 138 31.55 -7.00 -16.17
C LEU A 138 33.09 -6.98 -16.28
N ALA A 139 33.75 -6.15 -15.47
CA ALA A 139 35.21 -6.09 -15.44
C ALA A 139 35.86 -7.42 -15.03
N LYS A 140 35.33 -8.11 -14.01
CA LYS A 140 35.82 -9.43 -13.57
C LYS A 140 35.80 -10.48 -14.69
N ARG A 141 34.83 -10.44 -15.59
CA ARG A 141 34.73 -11.37 -16.72
C ARG A 141 35.30 -10.84 -18.04
N GLY A 142 35.98 -9.69 -18.01
CA GLY A 142 36.57 -9.07 -19.20
C GLY A 142 35.55 -8.70 -20.30
N SER A 143 34.31 -8.38 -19.93
CA SER A 143 33.25 -8.09 -20.87
C SER A 143 33.29 -6.62 -21.33
N THR A 144 33.03 -6.38 -22.62
CA THR A 144 32.94 -5.06 -23.24
C THR A 144 31.48 -4.57 -23.42
N LEU A 145 30.52 -5.33 -22.85
CA LEU A 145 29.10 -4.94 -22.90
C LEU A 145 28.88 -3.63 -22.18
N SER A 146 27.99 -2.81 -22.75
CA SER A 146 27.57 -1.53 -22.18
C SER A 146 26.19 -1.67 -21.52
N PHE A 147 25.93 -0.79 -20.56
CA PHE A 147 24.62 -0.68 -19.93
C PHE A 147 24.37 0.74 -19.42
N GLU A 148 23.09 1.08 -19.33
CA GLU A 148 22.64 2.31 -18.68
C GLU A 148 21.74 1.99 -17.50
N VAL A 149 21.87 2.75 -16.40
CA VAL A 149 20.99 2.62 -15.23
C VAL A 149 19.99 3.76 -15.22
N VAL A 150 18.72 3.40 -15.08
CA VAL A 150 17.58 4.31 -15.04
C VAL A 150 16.83 4.10 -13.72
N SER A 151 16.49 5.18 -13.03
CA SER A 151 15.53 5.15 -11.93
C SER A 151 14.12 5.37 -12.49
N ASN A 152 13.22 4.41 -12.28
CA ASN A 152 11.83 4.51 -12.73
C ASN A 152 10.89 4.15 -11.59
N PRO A 153 10.75 5.02 -10.58
CA PRO A 153 9.92 4.75 -9.44
C PRO A 153 8.45 4.51 -9.84
N GLU A 154 7.79 3.62 -9.11
CA GLU A 154 6.37 3.32 -9.29
C GLU A 154 5.49 4.21 -8.41
N PHE A 155 4.23 4.41 -8.81
CA PHE A 155 3.22 5.15 -8.06
C PHE A 155 1.89 4.37 -8.04
N LEU A 156 1.99 3.06 -7.97
CA LEU A 156 0.85 2.15 -7.97
C LEU A 156 0.16 2.13 -6.61
N LYS A 157 -1.16 2.10 -6.63
CA LYS A 157 -1.99 1.89 -5.44
C LYS A 157 -2.42 0.43 -5.40
N GLU A 158 -2.10 -0.29 -4.34
CA GLU A 158 -2.64 -1.64 -4.13
C GLU A 158 -4.16 -1.62 -4.27
N GLY A 159 -4.73 -2.61 -4.98
CA GLY A 159 -6.16 -2.68 -5.28
C GLY A 159 -6.66 -1.82 -6.45
N ASP A 160 -5.78 -1.02 -7.09
CA ASP A 160 -6.06 -0.24 -8.31
C ASP A 160 -4.80 -0.09 -9.18
N ALA A 161 -3.82 -0.98 -8.99
CA ALA A 161 -2.50 -0.86 -9.58
C ALA A 161 -2.50 -1.08 -11.09
N ILE A 162 -3.35 -1.97 -11.60
CA ILE A 162 -3.50 -2.18 -13.03
C ILE A 162 -4.01 -0.89 -13.70
N SER A 163 -5.02 -0.25 -13.11
CA SER A 163 -5.57 1.02 -13.61
C SER A 163 -4.52 2.13 -13.58
N ASP A 164 -3.78 2.26 -12.47
CA ASP A 164 -2.70 3.24 -12.32
C ASP A 164 -1.57 3.02 -13.33
N PHE A 165 -1.22 1.76 -13.62
CA PHE A 165 -0.20 1.44 -14.61
C PHE A 165 -0.67 1.71 -16.04
N MET A 166 -1.90 1.29 -16.37
CA MET A 166 -2.48 1.43 -17.72
C MET A 166 -2.83 2.89 -18.06
N LYS A 167 -3.15 3.71 -17.04
CA LYS A 167 -3.53 5.12 -17.20
C LYS A 167 -2.81 5.99 -16.17
N PRO A 168 -1.46 6.03 -16.17
CA PRO A 168 -0.70 6.75 -15.16
C PRO A 168 -0.99 8.26 -15.20
N ASP A 169 -0.95 8.92 -14.05
CA ASP A 169 -0.93 10.39 -13.99
C ASP A 169 0.39 10.95 -14.55
N ARG A 170 1.49 10.28 -14.25
CA ARG A 170 2.85 10.56 -14.72
C ARG A 170 3.71 9.30 -14.71
N VAL A 171 4.74 9.31 -15.53
CA VAL A 171 5.86 8.34 -15.53
C VAL A 171 7.15 9.12 -15.31
N ILE A 172 7.85 8.82 -14.22
CA ILE A 172 9.14 9.45 -13.89
C ILE A 172 10.28 8.58 -14.43
N ILE A 173 11.18 9.21 -15.17
CA ILE A 173 12.37 8.57 -15.74
C ILE A 173 13.60 9.35 -15.28
N GLY A 174 14.38 8.77 -14.38
CA GLY A 174 15.63 9.31 -13.90
C GLY A 174 16.80 8.76 -14.72
N THR A 175 17.36 9.56 -15.62
CA THR A 175 18.53 9.17 -16.40
C THR A 175 19.30 10.37 -16.90
N ASN A 176 20.60 10.18 -17.13
CA ASN A 176 21.46 11.17 -17.80
C ASN A 176 21.75 10.78 -19.26
N SER A 177 21.28 9.61 -19.72
CA SER A 177 21.45 9.09 -21.08
C SER A 177 20.23 9.44 -21.94
N PRO A 178 20.40 10.24 -23.03
CA PRO A 178 19.32 10.49 -23.97
C PRO A 178 18.83 9.24 -24.68
N GLU A 179 19.71 8.26 -24.92
CA GLU A 179 19.38 6.98 -25.52
C GLU A 179 18.47 6.16 -24.60
N ALA A 180 18.84 5.98 -23.34
CA ALA A 180 18.02 5.30 -22.35
C ALA A 180 16.67 6.03 -22.16
N ALA A 181 16.65 7.36 -22.15
CA ALA A 181 15.39 8.12 -22.12
C ALA A 181 14.51 7.83 -23.33
N GLY A 182 15.10 7.70 -24.53
CA GLY A 182 14.39 7.35 -25.77
C GLY A 182 13.73 5.96 -25.68
N ILE A 183 14.47 4.94 -25.24
CA ILE A 183 13.98 3.57 -25.03
C ILE A 183 12.84 3.54 -24.02
N MET A 184 12.98 4.23 -22.89
CA MET A 184 11.95 4.32 -21.88
C MET A 184 10.68 5.05 -22.38
N ARG A 185 10.84 6.10 -23.18
CA ARG A 185 9.72 6.81 -23.81
C ARG A 185 8.95 5.88 -24.77
N GLU A 186 9.66 5.12 -25.59
CA GLU A 186 9.06 4.13 -26.50
C GLU A 186 8.26 3.07 -25.71
N LEU A 187 8.84 2.51 -24.64
CA LEU A 187 8.23 1.51 -23.80
C LEU A 187 6.95 2.01 -23.13
N TYR A 188 6.93 3.27 -22.66
CA TYR A 188 5.78 3.86 -21.96
C TYR A 188 4.80 4.60 -22.88
N ALA A 189 5.11 4.81 -24.16
CA ALA A 189 4.23 5.51 -25.10
C ALA A 189 2.81 4.96 -25.18
N PRO A 190 2.56 3.61 -25.14
CA PRO A 190 1.22 3.06 -25.17
C PRO A 190 0.34 3.50 -23.99
N PHE A 191 0.92 3.91 -22.86
CA PHE A 191 0.21 4.31 -21.64
C PHE A 191 -0.01 5.84 -21.55
N ALA A 192 0.63 6.63 -22.44
CA ALA A 192 0.58 8.08 -22.44
C ALA A 192 -0.15 8.65 -23.69
N ARG A 193 -1.21 8.00 -24.16
CA ARG A 193 -1.88 8.27 -25.46
C ARG A 193 -2.53 9.65 -25.56
N THR A 194 -3.02 10.23 -24.48
CA THR A 194 -3.84 11.45 -24.50
C THR A 194 -3.00 12.74 -24.31
N ARG A 195 -1.88 12.64 -23.63
CA ARG A 195 -0.91 13.72 -23.38
C ARG A 195 0.43 13.12 -23.00
N ASP A 196 1.51 13.88 -23.17
CA ASP A 196 2.81 13.44 -22.65
C ASP A 196 2.76 13.45 -21.11
N LYS A 197 2.94 12.28 -20.55
CA LYS A 197 2.97 12.02 -19.10
C LYS A 197 4.36 11.65 -18.61
N ILE A 198 5.32 11.60 -19.53
CA ILE A 198 6.69 11.15 -19.26
C ILE A 198 7.54 12.35 -18.87
N ILE A 199 8.02 12.31 -17.63
CA ILE A 199 8.89 13.37 -17.07
C ILE A 199 10.28 12.78 -16.91
N VAL A 200 11.24 13.30 -17.69
CA VAL A 200 12.65 12.91 -17.60
C VAL A 200 13.39 13.89 -16.69
N MET A 201 14.18 13.35 -15.78
CA MET A 201 14.97 14.14 -14.82
C MET A 201 16.27 13.41 -14.43
N GLY A 202 17.14 14.04 -13.64
CA GLY A 202 18.32 13.38 -13.10
C GLY A 202 17.96 12.22 -12.16
N ILE A 203 18.81 11.19 -12.14
CA ILE A 203 18.57 9.93 -11.40
C ILE A 203 18.20 10.18 -9.94
N ARG A 204 19.03 10.94 -9.21
CA ARG A 204 18.80 11.23 -7.78
C ARG A 204 17.50 11.99 -7.53
N SER A 205 17.10 12.85 -8.47
CA SER A 205 15.82 13.58 -8.39
C SER A 205 14.64 12.62 -8.57
N ALA A 206 14.75 11.62 -9.44
CA ALA A 206 13.72 10.60 -9.64
C ALA A 206 13.56 9.72 -8.39
N GLU A 207 14.67 9.27 -7.80
CA GLU A 207 14.68 8.53 -6.54
C GLU A 207 14.00 9.35 -5.41
N MET A 208 14.38 10.62 -5.24
CA MET A 208 13.79 11.51 -4.24
C MET A 208 12.31 11.79 -4.51
N THR A 209 11.89 11.90 -5.76
CA THR A 209 10.49 12.19 -6.14
C THR A 209 9.52 11.15 -5.59
N LYS A 210 9.90 9.87 -5.57
CA LYS A 210 9.07 8.81 -4.99
C LYS A 210 8.81 9.03 -3.49
N TYR A 211 9.88 9.25 -2.73
CA TYR A 211 9.77 9.50 -1.29
C TYR A 211 9.00 10.78 -0.99
N ALA A 212 9.34 11.88 -1.68
CA ALA A 212 8.65 13.16 -1.49
C ALA A 212 7.14 13.05 -1.78
N ALA A 213 6.75 12.33 -2.84
CA ALA A 213 5.34 12.11 -3.16
C ALA A 213 4.62 11.33 -2.06
N ASN A 214 5.18 10.19 -1.61
CA ASN A 214 4.55 9.38 -0.57
C ASN A 214 4.50 10.11 0.78
N CYS A 215 5.55 10.83 1.15
CA CYS A 215 5.57 11.64 2.37
C CYS A 215 4.56 12.79 2.31
N MET A 216 4.38 13.44 1.16
CA MET A 216 3.35 14.49 0.99
C MET A 216 1.94 13.92 1.18
N LEU A 217 1.66 12.73 0.62
CA LEU A 217 0.37 12.06 0.80
C LEU A 217 0.14 11.66 2.26
N ALA A 218 1.15 11.11 2.94
CA ALA A 218 1.11 10.80 4.36
C ALA A 218 0.88 12.07 5.21
N THR A 219 1.52 13.18 4.87
CA THR A 219 1.32 14.49 5.50
C THR A 219 -0.13 14.96 5.40
N LYS A 220 -0.75 14.85 4.21
CA LYS A 220 -2.17 15.22 4.02
C LYS A 220 -3.09 14.40 4.91
N ILE A 221 -2.83 13.09 5.06
CA ILE A 221 -3.64 12.21 5.92
C ILE A 221 -3.43 12.58 7.40
N SER A 222 -2.18 12.76 7.84
CA SER A 222 -1.90 13.16 9.24
C SER A 222 -2.48 14.52 9.54
N PHE A 223 -2.38 15.49 8.64
CA PHE A 223 -2.96 16.82 8.79
C PHE A 223 -4.47 16.76 9.01
N ILE A 224 -5.23 16.07 8.13
CA ILE A 224 -6.70 16.03 8.30
C ILE A 224 -7.11 15.23 9.54
N ASN A 225 -6.33 14.24 9.97
CA ASN A 225 -6.59 13.51 11.20
C ASN A 225 -6.34 14.37 12.45
N GLU A 226 -5.33 15.22 12.44
CA GLU A 226 -5.13 16.21 13.51
C GLU A 226 -6.26 17.22 13.56
N ILE A 227 -6.70 17.76 12.40
CA ILE A 227 -7.87 18.63 12.30
C ILE A 227 -9.14 17.92 12.81
N ALA A 228 -9.31 16.62 12.49
CA ALA A 228 -10.44 15.84 12.99
C ALA A 228 -10.47 15.78 14.52
N THR A 229 -9.33 15.54 15.16
CA THR A 229 -9.23 15.56 16.63
C THR A 229 -9.57 16.93 17.21
N ILE A 230 -9.14 18.03 16.56
CA ILE A 230 -9.50 19.38 16.98
C ILE A 230 -11.01 19.60 16.83
N CYS A 231 -11.61 19.19 15.70
CA CYS A 231 -13.06 19.31 15.47
C CYS A 231 -13.88 18.64 16.56
N GLU A 232 -13.50 17.44 17.02
CA GLU A 232 -14.18 16.74 18.12
C GLU A 232 -14.22 17.60 19.41
N GLN A 233 -13.15 18.31 19.72
CA GLN A 233 -13.05 19.11 20.95
C GLN A 233 -13.82 20.44 20.85
N VAL A 234 -13.77 21.10 19.68
CA VAL A 234 -14.41 22.41 19.49
C VAL A 234 -15.85 22.30 18.99
N GLY A 235 -16.32 21.09 18.64
CA GLY A 235 -17.69 20.84 18.15
C GLY A 235 -17.91 21.20 16.69
N ALA A 236 -16.86 21.23 15.88
CA ALA A 236 -16.94 21.33 14.43
C ALA A 236 -17.16 19.94 13.79
N ASP A 237 -17.65 19.91 12.54
CA ASP A 237 -17.73 18.69 11.73
C ASP A 237 -16.55 18.65 10.75
N VAL A 238 -15.69 17.66 10.87
CA VAL A 238 -14.51 17.49 9.98
C VAL A 238 -14.90 17.29 8.52
N ARG A 239 -16.12 16.79 8.23
CA ARG A 239 -16.61 16.62 6.86
C ARG A 239 -16.84 17.97 6.19
N ASP A 240 -17.43 18.92 6.93
CA ASP A 240 -17.65 20.27 6.44
C ASP A 240 -16.32 21.01 6.26
N VAL A 241 -15.42 20.89 7.24
CA VAL A 241 -14.05 21.41 7.14
C VAL A 241 -13.34 20.85 5.91
N ARG A 242 -13.38 19.52 5.72
CA ARG A 242 -12.82 18.84 4.54
C ARG A 242 -13.44 19.37 3.23
N THR A 243 -14.74 19.55 3.21
CA THR A 243 -15.45 20.08 2.04
C THR A 243 -15.02 21.52 1.75
N GLY A 244 -14.92 22.35 2.78
CA GLY A 244 -14.48 23.74 2.66
C GLY A 244 -13.06 23.86 2.13
N ILE A 245 -12.08 23.22 2.77
CA ILE A 245 -10.67 23.30 2.32
C ILE A 245 -10.42 22.58 1.00
N GLY A 246 -11.08 21.45 0.76
CA GLY A 246 -10.91 20.65 -0.46
C GLY A 246 -11.46 21.30 -1.72
N SER A 247 -12.38 22.28 -1.58
CA SER A 247 -12.90 23.07 -2.71
C SER A 247 -11.87 24.02 -3.29
N ASP A 248 -10.81 24.37 -2.54
CA ASP A 248 -9.67 25.11 -3.07
C ASP A 248 -8.83 24.16 -3.95
N THR A 249 -8.67 24.51 -5.23
CA THR A 249 -7.93 23.70 -6.22
C THR A 249 -6.44 23.51 -5.86
N ARG A 250 -5.88 24.41 -5.03
CA ARG A 250 -4.49 24.29 -4.53
C ARG A 250 -4.35 23.16 -3.49
N ILE A 251 -5.44 22.76 -2.82
CA ILE A 251 -5.49 21.71 -1.81
C ILE A 251 -6.07 20.43 -2.42
N GLY A 252 -7.28 20.52 -3.01
CA GLY A 252 -8.02 19.41 -3.58
C GLY A 252 -8.54 18.42 -2.54
N TYR A 253 -9.49 17.58 -2.94
CA TYR A 253 -10.17 16.63 -2.05
C TYR A 253 -9.38 15.34 -1.77
N GLN A 254 -8.33 15.06 -2.54
CA GLN A 254 -7.60 13.81 -2.46
C GLN A 254 -6.68 13.76 -1.23
N PHE A 255 -6.67 12.62 -0.55
CA PHE A 255 -5.84 12.32 0.63
C PHE A 255 -6.10 13.19 1.88
N ILE A 256 -7.21 13.93 1.91
CA ILE A 256 -7.69 14.63 3.12
C ILE A 256 -8.99 13.96 3.64
N TYR A 257 -9.00 12.63 3.71
CA TYR A 257 -10.07 11.84 4.31
C TYR A 257 -9.68 11.49 5.75
N PRO A 258 -10.41 11.97 6.77
CA PRO A 258 -10.15 11.57 8.15
C PRO A 258 -10.47 10.08 8.33
N GLY A 259 -9.64 9.41 9.12
CA GLY A 259 -9.75 7.98 9.32
C GLY A 259 -8.84 7.47 10.45
N PRO A 260 -8.66 6.15 10.60
CA PRO A 260 -7.92 5.56 11.73
C PRO A 260 -6.40 5.69 11.62
N GLY A 261 -5.89 6.44 10.64
CA GLY A 261 -4.48 6.57 10.30
C GLY A 261 -4.11 5.78 9.05
N TYR A 262 -2.95 6.09 8.48
CA TYR A 262 -2.42 5.37 7.33
C TYR A 262 -1.65 4.11 7.74
N GLY A 263 -1.67 3.11 6.88
CA GLY A 263 -0.95 1.85 6.98
C GLY A 263 -0.49 1.39 5.60
N GLY A 264 -0.35 0.09 5.45
CA GLY A 264 0.13 -0.56 4.23
C GLY A 264 1.64 -0.60 4.11
N SER A 265 2.12 -1.18 3.04
CA SER A 265 3.53 -1.44 2.78
C SER A 265 4.36 -0.20 2.41
N CYS A 266 3.72 0.90 2.01
CA CYS A 266 4.40 2.04 1.39
C CYS A 266 4.59 3.22 2.36
N PHE A 267 3.53 3.88 2.79
CA PHE A 267 3.64 5.13 3.55
C PHE A 267 4.47 5.01 4.83
N PRO A 268 4.22 4.04 5.73
CA PRO A 268 4.99 3.94 6.96
C PRO A 268 6.48 3.71 6.70
N LYS A 269 6.79 2.84 5.74
CA LYS A 269 8.17 2.53 5.36
C LYS A 269 8.88 3.74 4.72
N ASP A 270 8.21 4.42 3.79
CA ASP A 270 8.85 5.49 3.00
C ASP A 270 9.04 6.76 3.83
N VAL A 271 8.12 7.08 4.75
CA VAL A 271 8.29 8.18 5.69
C VAL A 271 9.50 7.92 6.60
N LYS A 272 9.61 6.72 7.19
CA LYS A 272 10.75 6.32 8.04
C LYS A 272 12.07 6.35 7.25
N ALA A 273 12.07 5.84 6.01
CA ALA A 273 13.26 5.85 5.17
C ALA A 273 13.72 7.27 4.78
N LEU A 274 12.77 8.19 4.53
CA LEU A 274 13.14 9.58 4.25
C LEU A 274 13.62 10.31 5.51
N ILE A 275 13.09 9.99 6.69
CA ILE A 275 13.61 10.49 7.98
C ILE A 275 15.07 10.06 8.12
N GLN A 276 15.39 8.78 7.96
CA GLN A 276 16.75 8.26 8.05
C GLN A 276 17.70 8.86 6.97
N THR A 277 17.18 9.09 5.77
CA THR A 277 17.94 9.76 4.70
C THR A 277 18.29 11.18 5.10
N ALA A 278 17.35 11.94 5.68
CA ALA A 278 17.58 13.31 6.14
C ALA A 278 18.61 13.35 7.28
N GLU A 279 18.45 12.49 8.29
CA GLU A 279 19.37 12.38 9.44
C GLU A 279 20.79 12.01 8.99
N SER A 280 20.93 11.07 8.05
CA SER A 280 22.21 10.70 7.46
C SER A 280 22.86 11.85 6.69
N ALA A 281 22.06 12.76 6.14
CA ALA A 281 22.48 13.99 5.49
C ALA A 281 22.65 15.18 6.46
N GLN A 282 22.55 14.94 7.79
CA GLN A 282 22.61 15.96 8.84
C GLN A 282 21.51 17.03 8.73
N VAL A 283 20.34 16.66 8.22
CA VAL A 283 19.17 17.52 8.15
C VAL A 283 18.12 17.00 9.12
N GLU A 284 17.64 17.85 10.04
CA GLU A 284 16.59 17.49 10.99
C GLU A 284 15.21 17.41 10.28
N PRO A 285 14.53 16.23 10.23
CA PRO A 285 13.26 16.06 9.50
C PRO A 285 12.05 16.40 10.39
N ILE A 286 11.93 17.65 10.86
CA ILE A 286 10.91 18.10 11.82
C ILE A 286 9.50 17.73 11.39
N LEU A 287 9.13 18.06 10.15
CA LEU A 287 7.77 17.80 9.62
C LEU A 287 7.46 16.30 9.54
N LEU A 288 8.41 15.50 9.05
CA LEU A 288 8.20 14.05 8.89
C LEU A 288 8.07 13.34 10.25
N ASN A 289 8.83 13.76 11.24
CA ASN A 289 8.70 13.29 12.62
C ASN A 289 7.32 13.63 13.21
N ALA A 290 6.81 14.84 12.94
CA ALA A 290 5.48 15.24 13.37
C ALA A 290 4.38 14.40 12.67
N VAL A 291 4.52 14.13 11.37
CA VAL A 291 3.60 13.28 10.60
C VAL A 291 3.50 11.87 11.19
N GLU A 292 4.63 11.24 11.51
CA GLU A 292 4.67 9.92 12.16
C GLU A 292 4.07 9.95 13.57
N ALA A 293 4.35 10.98 14.36
CA ALA A 293 3.80 11.14 15.71
C ALA A 293 2.26 11.26 15.68
N VAL A 294 1.72 12.05 14.76
CA VAL A 294 0.27 12.18 14.55
C VAL A 294 -0.35 10.87 14.12
N ASN A 295 0.26 10.17 13.15
CA ASN A 295 -0.27 8.89 12.67
C ASN A 295 -0.28 7.81 13.77
N ARG A 296 0.77 7.73 14.58
CA ARG A 296 0.84 6.80 15.71
C ARG A 296 -0.25 7.06 16.74
N ARG A 297 -0.53 8.33 17.06
CA ARG A 297 -1.64 8.71 17.94
C ARG A 297 -2.99 8.33 17.31
N GLN A 298 -3.15 8.60 16.01
CA GLN A 298 -4.40 8.34 15.31
C GLN A 298 -4.77 6.86 15.26
N LYS A 299 -3.79 5.96 15.12
CA LYS A 299 -4.03 4.51 15.15
C LYS A 299 -4.60 3.99 16.47
N ARG A 300 -4.53 4.77 17.56
CA ARG A 300 -5.12 4.44 18.88
C ARG A 300 -6.43 5.16 19.16
N HIS A 301 -6.70 6.22 18.45
CA HIS A 301 -7.81 7.15 18.74
C HIS A 301 -9.18 6.44 18.81
N MET A 302 -9.48 5.54 17.89
CA MET A 302 -10.76 4.81 17.92
C MET A 302 -10.86 3.84 19.11
N ALA A 303 -9.77 3.21 19.51
CA ALA A 303 -9.76 2.38 20.72
C ALA A 303 -10.05 3.23 21.97
N GLU A 304 -9.49 4.43 22.05
CA GLU A 304 -9.75 5.37 23.17
C GLU A 304 -11.23 5.84 23.21
N ILE A 305 -11.86 6.03 22.04
CA ILE A 305 -13.31 6.34 21.96
C ILE A 305 -14.13 5.17 22.50
N ILE A 306 -13.83 3.92 22.09
CA ILE A 306 -14.51 2.72 22.54
C ILE A 306 -14.35 2.54 24.06
N GLU A 307 -13.13 2.67 24.58
CA GLU A 307 -12.85 2.57 26.00
C GLU A 307 -13.61 3.61 26.81
N ARG A 308 -13.63 4.86 26.35
CA ARG A 308 -14.38 5.94 27.00
C ARG A 308 -15.88 5.66 27.04
N TYR A 309 -16.44 5.13 25.96
CA TYR A 309 -17.85 4.74 25.93
C TYR A 309 -18.16 3.68 26.99
N PHE A 310 -17.37 2.63 27.06
CA PHE A 310 -17.60 1.53 28.01
C PHE A 310 -17.13 1.83 29.43
N SER A 311 -16.37 2.90 29.68
CA SER A 311 -15.88 3.22 31.06
C SER A 311 -17.02 3.38 32.08
N HIS A 312 -18.17 3.90 31.66
CA HIS A 312 -19.37 4.04 32.50
C HIS A 312 -20.22 2.76 32.59
N GLN A 313 -19.78 1.68 31.93
CA GLN A 313 -20.49 0.39 31.86
C GLN A 313 -19.63 -0.79 32.36
N GLY A 314 -18.67 -0.49 33.25
CA GLY A 314 -17.76 -1.48 33.82
C GLY A 314 -16.51 -1.76 33.00
N GLY A 315 -16.23 -0.94 31.97
CA GLY A 315 -15.05 -1.10 31.10
C GLY A 315 -15.28 -2.03 29.94
N VAL A 316 -14.20 -2.35 29.22
CA VAL A 316 -14.22 -3.18 28.01
C VAL A 316 -14.00 -4.67 28.28
N ASP A 317 -13.61 -5.06 29.50
CA ASP A 317 -13.33 -6.44 29.86
C ASP A 317 -14.54 -7.32 29.64
N ASN A 318 -14.32 -8.48 29.00
CA ASN A 318 -15.35 -9.46 28.60
C ASN A 318 -16.46 -8.95 27.66
N LYS A 319 -16.40 -7.70 27.18
CA LYS A 319 -17.27 -7.20 26.09
C LYS A 319 -16.87 -7.84 24.77
N ILE A 320 -17.84 -8.03 23.88
CA ILE A 320 -17.64 -8.58 22.55
C ILE A 320 -17.81 -7.44 21.54
N LEU A 321 -16.80 -7.17 20.74
CA LEU A 321 -16.87 -6.20 19.66
C LEU A 321 -16.81 -6.91 18.30
N ALA A 322 -17.82 -6.72 17.47
CA ALA A 322 -17.81 -7.11 16.08
C ALA A 322 -16.94 -6.11 15.28
N VAL A 323 -16.08 -6.59 14.38
CA VAL A 323 -15.18 -5.74 13.59
C VAL A 323 -15.33 -6.06 12.11
N TRP A 324 -15.68 -5.06 11.31
CA TRP A 324 -15.71 -5.12 9.86
C TRP A 324 -14.46 -4.47 9.26
N GLY A 325 -13.64 -5.28 8.58
CA GLY A 325 -12.44 -4.85 7.87
C GLY A 325 -11.18 -4.91 8.73
N LEU A 326 -10.13 -5.53 8.17
CA LEU A 326 -8.86 -5.77 8.82
C LEU A 326 -7.68 -5.27 7.97
N ALA A 327 -7.82 -5.30 6.63
CA ALA A 327 -6.84 -4.72 5.72
C ALA A 327 -6.74 -3.20 5.93
N PHE A 328 -5.60 -2.60 5.60
CA PHE A 328 -5.37 -1.17 5.78
C PHE A 328 -6.29 -0.27 4.93
N LYS A 329 -6.83 -0.81 3.84
CA LYS A 329 -7.87 -0.20 2.99
C LYS A 329 -8.64 -1.28 2.23
N ALA A 330 -9.70 -0.91 1.51
CA ALA A 330 -10.45 -1.81 0.63
C ALA A 330 -9.61 -2.27 -0.59
N ASN A 331 -10.04 -3.38 -1.20
CA ASN A 331 -9.47 -4.00 -2.41
C ASN A 331 -8.02 -4.50 -2.26
N THR A 332 -7.59 -4.85 -1.06
CA THR A 332 -6.30 -5.50 -0.78
C THR A 332 -6.43 -6.44 0.42
N ASP A 333 -5.56 -7.44 0.49
CA ASP A 333 -5.39 -8.31 1.65
C ASP A 333 -4.23 -7.87 2.57
N ASP A 334 -3.58 -6.74 2.26
CA ASP A 334 -2.43 -6.24 3.01
C ASP A 334 -2.85 -5.68 4.36
N MET A 335 -2.31 -6.30 5.42
CA MET A 335 -2.52 -5.89 6.80
C MET A 335 -1.29 -5.19 7.42
N ARG A 336 -0.20 -5.05 6.67
CA ARG A 336 1.03 -4.42 7.21
C ARG A 336 0.74 -3.00 7.70
N GLU A 337 1.13 -2.72 8.94
CA GLU A 337 0.90 -1.41 9.57
C GLU A 337 -0.57 -0.94 9.53
N ALA A 338 -1.55 -1.85 9.35
CA ALA A 338 -2.96 -1.50 9.37
C ALA A 338 -3.38 -1.03 10.77
N ALA A 339 -4.15 0.07 10.85
CA ALA A 339 -4.67 0.59 12.11
C ALA A 339 -5.53 -0.44 12.88
N ALA A 340 -6.14 -1.39 12.18
CA ALA A 340 -6.88 -2.50 12.76
C ALA A 340 -6.02 -3.30 13.75
N ILE A 341 -4.73 -3.48 13.47
CA ILE A 341 -3.82 -4.22 14.35
C ILE A 341 -3.64 -3.50 15.69
N ASP A 342 -3.35 -2.20 15.64
CA ASP A 342 -3.12 -1.39 16.83
C ASP A 342 -4.38 -1.28 17.68
N ILE A 343 -5.56 -1.06 17.04
CA ILE A 343 -6.85 -0.96 17.72
C ILE A 343 -7.23 -2.28 18.38
N ILE A 344 -7.16 -3.40 17.64
CA ILE A 344 -7.53 -4.72 18.15
C ILE A 344 -6.61 -5.12 19.31
N ARG A 345 -5.30 -4.91 19.20
CA ARG A 345 -4.36 -5.21 20.28
C ARG A 345 -4.66 -4.38 21.52
N ALA A 346 -4.83 -3.06 21.39
CA ALA A 346 -5.13 -2.18 22.52
C ALA A 346 -6.41 -2.62 23.28
N LEU A 347 -7.45 -3.02 22.56
CA LEU A 347 -8.71 -3.47 23.16
C LEU A 347 -8.60 -4.87 23.78
N THR A 348 -7.90 -5.80 23.13
CA THR A 348 -7.75 -7.18 23.63
C THR A 348 -6.81 -7.27 24.82
N GLU A 349 -5.80 -6.41 24.91
CA GLU A 349 -4.94 -6.26 26.13
C GLU A 349 -5.75 -5.87 27.36
N LYS A 350 -6.91 -5.23 27.18
CA LYS A 350 -7.87 -4.86 28.25
C LYS A 350 -9.02 -5.87 28.42
N GLY A 351 -8.91 -7.06 27.83
CA GLY A 351 -9.85 -8.15 27.99
C GLY A 351 -11.06 -8.13 27.05
N MET A 352 -11.13 -7.17 26.10
CA MET A 352 -12.20 -7.17 25.09
C MET A 352 -12.04 -8.37 24.14
N LYS A 353 -13.15 -9.01 23.79
CA LYS A 353 -13.21 -10.09 22.80
C LYS A 353 -13.59 -9.51 21.45
N ILE A 354 -12.85 -9.88 20.41
CA ILE A 354 -13.06 -9.40 19.05
C ILE A 354 -13.53 -10.55 18.17
N ARG A 355 -14.64 -10.35 17.46
CA ARG A 355 -15.02 -11.16 16.30
C ARG A 355 -14.87 -10.31 15.07
N ALA A 356 -14.03 -10.73 14.14
CA ALA A 356 -13.69 -9.90 12.99
C ALA A 356 -13.98 -10.61 11.67
N PHE A 357 -14.35 -9.81 10.68
CA PHE A 357 -14.58 -10.22 9.31
C PHE A 357 -13.83 -9.27 8.35
N ASP A 358 -13.18 -9.85 7.35
CA ASP A 358 -12.65 -9.11 6.20
C ASP A 358 -12.88 -9.92 4.93
N PRO A 359 -13.30 -9.31 3.81
CA PRO A 359 -13.60 -10.03 2.57
C PRO A 359 -12.43 -10.82 1.97
N VAL A 360 -11.18 -10.35 2.18
CA VAL A 360 -9.98 -10.96 1.56
C VAL A 360 -8.81 -11.16 2.51
N ALA A 361 -8.70 -10.36 3.58
CA ALA A 361 -7.56 -10.42 4.52
C ALA A 361 -7.73 -11.50 5.62
N ALA A 362 -8.80 -12.29 5.62
CA ALA A 362 -9.12 -13.25 6.68
C ALA A 362 -7.95 -14.22 6.98
N GLU A 363 -7.32 -14.80 5.96
CA GLU A 363 -6.21 -15.74 6.14
C GLU A 363 -4.94 -15.07 6.70
N ASN A 364 -4.66 -13.83 6.30
CA ASN A 364 -3.56 -13.05 6.86
C ASN A 364 -3.84 -12.67 8.32
N ALA A 365 -5.10 -12.34 8.63
CA ALA A 365 -5.55 -12.03 9.97
C ALA A 365 -5.46 -13.24 10.91
N LYS A 366 -5.89 -14.44 10.48
CA LYS A 366 -5.77 -15.70 11.25
C LYS A 366 -4.32 -15.96 11.65
N LYS A 367 -3.36 -15.73 10.74
CA LYS A 367 -1.93 -15.88 11.02
C LYS A 367 -1.42 -14.83 11.99
N LEU A 368 -1.81 -13.56 11.78
CA LEU A 368 -1.33 -12.42 12.57
C LEU A 368 -1.82 -12.47 14.02
N PHE A 369 -3.03 -12.93 14.26
CA PHE A 369 -3.66 -13.01 15.57
C PHE A 369 -3.69 -14.42 16.16
N ALA A 370 -2.92 -15.38 15.61
CA ALA A 370 -2.94 -16.79 16.02
C ALA A 370 -2.72 -16.98 17.54
N ASP A 371 -1.88 -16.16 18.16
CA ASP A 371 -1.57 -16.22 19.60
C ASP A 371 -2.54 -15.40 20.46
N ASN A 372 -3.46 -14.64 19.88
CA ASN A 372 -4.40 -13.80 20.61
C ASN A 372 -5.76 -14.52 20.82
N LYS A 373 -5.95 -15.13 22.00
CA LYS A 373 -7.15 -15.89 22.34
C LYS A 373 -8.44 -15.05 22.38
N ASN A 374 -8.33 -13.72 22.40
CA ASN A 374 -9.46 -12.80 22.39
C ASN A 374 -9.88 -12.38 20.98
N VAL A 375 -9.24 -12.91 19.91
CA VAL A 375 -9.59 -12.60 18.52
C VAL A 375 -10.07 -13.84 17.80
N GLU A 376 -11.25 -13.76 17.23
CA GLU A 376 -11.86 -14.77 16.36
C GLU A 376 -12.11 -14.17 14.97
N ILE A 377 -11.63 -14.84 13.92
CA ILE A 377 -11.86 -14.45 12.52
C ILE A 377 -12.96 -15.35 11.95
N VAL A 378 -14.04 -14.74 11.49
CA VAL A 378 -15.25 -15.41 11.01
C VAL A 378 -15.55 -15.05 9.56
N ASP A 379 -16.05 -15.97 8.79
CA ASP A 379 -16.24 -15.79 7.34
C ASP A 379 -17.57 -15.11 6.94
N ASN A 380 -18.33 -14.56 7.91
CA ASN A 380 -19.61 -13.90 7.66
C ASN A 380 -19.74 -12.59 8.44
N GLN A 381 -19.96 -11.48 7.73
CA GLN A 381 -20.04 -10.14 8.31
C GLN A 381 -21.21 -9.95 9.30
N TYR A 382 -22.32 -10.68 9.15
CA TYR A 382 -23.46 -10.56 10.07
C TYR A 382 -23.35 -11.50 11.26
N GLU A 383 -22.75 -12.67 11.09
CA GLU A 383 -22.58 -13.65 12.17
C GLU A 383 -21.74 -13.09 13.32
N ILE A 384 -20.71 -12.31 13.02
CA ILE A 384 -19.88 -11.66 14.04
C ILE A 384 -20.67 -10.67 14.91
N CYS A 385 -21.78 -10.14 14.41
CA CYS A 385 -22.63 -9.18 15.15
C CYS A 385 -23.51 -9.85 16.21
N LYS A 386 -23.72 -11.19 16.14
CA LYS A 386 -24.61 -11.91 17.04
C LYS A 386 -24.13 -11.77 18.50
N ASP A 387 -25.00 -11.22 19.34
CA ASP A 387 -24.73 -11.00 20.76
C ASP A 387 -23.46 -10.16 21.03
N ALA A 388 -23.01 -9.35 20.07
CA ALA A 388 -21.91 -8.40 20.26
C ALA A 388 -22.42 -7.13 20.96
N ASP A 389 -21.53 -6.52 21.76
CA ASP A 389 -21.82 -5.29 22.50
C ASP A 389 -21.76 -4.03 21.61
N GLY A 390 -21.21 -4.14 20.40
CA GLY A 390 -21.15 -3.09 19.38
C GLY A 390 -20.49 -3.57 18.10
N LEU A 391 -20.59 -2.75 17.05
CA LEU A 391 -19.93 -2.96 15.75
C LEU A 391 -18.91 -1.87 15.51
N LEU A 392 -17.70 -2.24 15.09
CA LEU A 392 -16.64 -1.34 14.64
C LEU A 392 -16.36 -1.55 13.15
N VAL A 393 -16.33 -0.47 12.38
CA VAL A 393 -15.96 -0.49 10.95
C VAL A 393 -14.58 0.15 10.78
N LEU A 394 -13.60 -0.63 10.29
CA LEU A 394 -12.20 -0.20 10.15
C LEU A 394 -11.72 -0.06 8.71
N THR A 395 -12.43 -0.67 7.74
CA THR A 395 -12.06 -0.63 6.32
C THR A 395 -13.28 -0.27 5.47
N GLU A 396 -13.07 0.52 4.43
CA GLU A 396 -14.14 1.10 3.60
C GLU A 396 -14.58 0.18 2.44
N TRP A 397 -14.72 -1.12 2.66
CA TRP A 397 -15.20 -2.05 1.65
C TRP A 397 -16.58 -1.66 1.11
N ASN A 398 -16.82 -1.85 -0.19
CA ASN A 398 -18.10 -1.49 -0.79
C ASN A 398 -19.30 -2.19 -0.14
N GLN A 399 -19.14 -3.47 0.27
CA GLN A 399 -20.19 -4.22 0.96
C GLN A 399 -20.55 -3.66 2.34
N PHE A 400 -19.67 -2.85 2.98
CA PHE A 400 -19.96 -2.19 4.24
C PHE A 400 -20.66 -0.84 4.07
N ARG A 401 -20.72 -0.28 2.85
CA ARG A 401 -21.32 1.05 2.63
C ARG A 401 -22.82 1.09 2.77
N ASN A 402 -23.50 0.00 2.42
CA ASN A 402 -24.97 -0.09 2.53
C ASN A 402 -25.40 -1.50 3.00
N PRO A 403 -25.02 -1.92 4.22
CA PRO A 403 -25.42 -3.19 4.76
C PRO A 403 -26.89 -3.18 5.20
N ASP A 404 -27.42 -4.35 5.54
CA ASP A 404 -28.71 -4.48 6.21
C ASP A 404 -28.60 -4.06 7.69
N PHE A 405 -28.80 -2.75 7.94
CA PHE A 405 -28.75 -2.19 9.29
C PHE A 405 -29.87 -2.70 10.21
N ALA A 406 -31.04 -3.10 9.68
CA ALA A 406 -32.08 -3.69 10.50
C ALA A 406 -31.59 -5.02 11.09
N ARG A 407 -31.02 -5.88 10.26
CA ARG A 407 -30.38 -7.13 10.66
C ARG A 407 -29.22 -6.91 11.65
N VAL A 408 -28.35 -5.94 11.40
CA VAL A 408 -27.26 -5.59 12.33
C VAL A 408 -27.82 -5.20 13.69
N LYS A 409 -28.87 -4.37 13.72
CA LYS A 409 -29.52 -3.92 14.96
C LYS A 409 -30.14 -5.08 15.76
N GLU A 410 -30.77 -6.02 15.08
CA GLU A 410 -31.37 -7.22 15.71
C GLU A 410 -30.31 -8.16 16.30
N LEU A 411 -29.15 -8.25 15.68
CA LEU A 411 -28.06 -9.15 16.10
C LEU A 411 -27.24 -8.61 17.27
N LEU A 412 -27.08 -7.29 17.39
CA LEU A 412 -26.33 -6.66 18.47
C LEU A 412 -27.13 -6.64 19.78
N LYS A 413 -26.46 -6.74 20.93
CA LYS A 413 -27.07 -6.53 22.26
C LYS A 413 -27.66 -5.13 22.42
N ALA A 414 -27.00 -4.15 21.85
CA ALA A 414 -27.44 -2.77 21.77
C ALA A 414 -27.03 -2.18 20.42
N PRO A 415 -27.82 -1.28 19.82
CA PRO A 415 -27.49 -0.69 18.52
C PRO A 415 -26.37 0.36 18.68
N LEU A 416 -25.13 -0.12 18.76
CA LEU A 416 -23.93 0.66 18.96
C LEU A 416 -22.98 0.47 17.76
N LEU A 417 -22.61 1.57 17.14
CA LEU A 417 -21.78 1.60 15.94
C LEU A 417 -20.61 2.56 16.07
N PHE A 418 -19.40 2.05 15.91
CA PHE A 418 -18.17 2.81 15.79
C PHE A 418 -17.70 2.77 14.34
N ASP A 419 -17.46 3.94 13.73
CA ASP A 419 -17.09 4.05 12.32
C ASP A 419 -15.77 4.84 12.17
N ALA A 420 -14.68 4.11 12.05
CA ALA A 420 -13.37 4.71 11.89
C ALA A 420 -13.10 5.25 10.47
N ARG A 421 -14.01 5.00 9.52
CA ARG A 421 -13.88 5.43 8.11
C ARG A 421 -14.88 6.52 7.70
N ASN A 422 -15.74 6.93 8.62
CA ASN A 422 -16.78 7.94 8.35
C ASN A 422 -17.67 7.59 7.14
N LEU A 423 -18.02 6.30 7.02
CA LEU A 423 -18.81 5.78 5.88
C LEU A 423 -20.25 6.27 5.91
N TYR A 424 -20.80 6.50 7.12
CA TYR A 424 -22.22 6.74 7.30
C TYR A 424 -22.49 8.19 7.74
N SER A 425 -23.75 8.59 7.54
CA SER A 425 -24.24 9.85 8.08
C SER A 425 -24.65 9.67 9.55
N PRO A 426 -24.12 10.48 10.49
CA PRO A 426 -24.48 10.40 11.90
C PRO A 426 -25.99 10.45 12.12
N LEU A 427 -26.68 11.46 11.54
CA LEU A 427 -28.12 11.64 11.64
C LEU A 427 -28.88 10.42 11.08
N ALA A 428 -28.42 9.85 9.95
CA ALA A 428 -29.08 8.67 9.39
C ALA A 428 -28.93 7.43 10.30
N MET A 429 -27.83 7.29 11.02
CA MET A 429 -27.63 6.20 11.98
C MET A 429 -28.46 6.41 13.25
N ALA A 430 -28.51 7.62 13.77
CA ALA A 430 -29.38 7.98 14.90
C ALA A 430 -30.85 7.71 14.57
N ASN A 431 -31.34 8.12 13.40
CA ASN A 431 -32.73 7.86 12.94
C ASN A 431 -33.04 6.34 12.78
N ARG A 432 -32.01 5.50 12.56
CA ARG A 432 -32.14 4.04 12.58
C ARG A 432 -32.05 3.45 14.00
N GLY A 433 -31.81 4.30 14.99
CA GLY A 433 -31.73 3.96 16.41
C GLY A 433 -30.37 3.48 16.85
N PHE A 434 -29.27 3.79 16.14
CA PHE A 434 -27.92 3.52 16.56
C PHE A 434 -27.29 4.67 17.35
N ALA A 435 -26.66 4.37 18.47
CA ALA A 435 -25.63 5.24 19.04
C ALA A 435 -24.40 5.19 18.11
N TYR A 436 -24.05 6.33 17.52
CA TYR A 436 -23.05 6.37 16.46
C TYR A 436 -21.84 7.23 16.85
N PHE A 437 -20.66 6.63 16.72
CA PHE A 437 -19.37 7.27 17.01
C PHE A 437 -18.49 7.21 15.77
N CYS A 438 -17.88 8.32 15.40
CA CYS A 438 -16.99 8.38 14.25
C CYS A 438 -15.85 9.38 14.50
N ILE A 439 -14.95 9.53 13.53
CA ILE A 439 -13.77 10.39 13.67
C ILE A 439 -14.09 11.81 13.26
N GLY A 440 -13.68 12.78 14.09
CA GLY A 440 -13.74 14.21 13.79
C GLY A 440 -15.13 14.83 13.92
N ARG A 441 -16.05 14.18 14.68
CA ARG A 441 -17.41 14.63 14.93
C ARG A 441 -17.86 14.28 16.34
N ARG A 442 -18.82 15.03 16.85
CA ARG A 442 -19.50 14.62 18.08
C ARG A 442 -20.29 13.34 17.86
N PRO A 443 -20.36 12.47 18.89
CA PRO A 443 -21.23 11.30 18.84
C PRO A 443 -22.69 11.72 18.61
N GLU A 444 -23.42 10.91 17.82
CA GLU A 444 -24.85 11.10 17.59
C GLU A 444 -25.61 9.98 18.29
N MET A 445 -26.62 10.34 19.05
CA MET A 445 -27.45 9.41 19.83
C MET A 445 -28.83 9.32 19.20
N PRO A 446 -29.49 8.14 19.24
CA PRO A 446 -30.87 8.01 18.80
C PRO A 446 -31.80 8.82 19.73
N ASP A 447 -32.83 9.38 19.15
CA ASP A 447 -33.90 9.98 19.93
C ASP A 447 -34.49 8.95 20.90
N LYS A 448 -34.79 9.40 22.14
CA LYS A 448 -35.33 8.54 23.19
C LYS A 448 -36.75 8.11 22.89
#